data_65d0416168803a0975283eddf44df491
#
_entry.id   65d0416168803a0975283eddf44df491
#
_cell.length_a   1.000
_cell.length_b   1.000
_cell.length_c   1.000
_cell.angle_alpha   90.00
_cell.angle_beta   90.00
_cell.angle_gamma   90.00
#
_symmetry.space_group_name_H-M   'P 1'
#
loop_
_entity.id
_entity.type
_entity.pdbx_description
1 polymer ?
#
loop_
_entity_poly.entity_id
_entity_poly.type
_entity_poly.pdbx_seq_one_letter_code
_entity_poly.pdbx_strand_id
1 'polypeptide(L)'
;IPELLRLVGLEGAGKKKVKHFSLGMRQRLGIAVALAGNPDLLVLDEPVNGLDPQGIIEIRELILKLNREHGITVLISSHILDELSRLATHYGFIDGGCMIKEISAQELESRCRKCIRASVSSTGALARVLDAMGAAYSIVDDSQADIYGEVQITALVEALGREGCTVYSVKEHDESLESFYMELVGGERHV
;
A
#
# COMPACT_ATOMS: atom_id res chain seq x y z
N ILE A 1 21.01 25.44 11.94
CA ILE A 1 21.45 24.86 10.64
C ILE A 1 22.20 23.53 10.86
N PRO A 2 23.26 23.41 11.72
CA PRO A 2 23.96 22.14 11.90
C PRO A 2 23.06 21.00 12.35
N GLU A 3 22.11 21.26 13.24
CA GLU A 3 21.13 20.27 13.74
C GLU A 3 20.21 19.76 12.63
N LEU A 4 19.70 20.64 11.78
CA LEU A 4 18.88 20.25 10.61
C LEU A 4 19.67 19.39 9.63
N LEU A 5 20.94 19.76 9.35
CA LEU A 5 21.79 18.95 8.46
C LEU A 5 22.08 17.57 9.06
N ARG A 6 22.25 17.47 10.39
CA ARG A 6 22.39 16.18 11.07
C ARG A 6 21.12 15.36 10.99
N LEU A 7 19.97 15.99 11.24
CA LEU A 7 18.66 15.35 11.20
C LEU A 7 18.41 14.65 9.85
N VAL A 8 18.80 15.32 8.74
CA VAL A 8 18.62 14.78 7.39
C VAL A 8 19.86 14.00 6.87
N GLY A 9 20.84 13.69 7.73
CA GLY A 9 22.03 12.92 7.36
C GLY A 9 22.99 13.64 6.40
N LEU A 10 23.09 14.96 6.49
CA LEU A 10 23.96 15.80 5.67
C LEU A 10 25.06 16.53 6.47
N GLU A 11 25.33 16.13 7.71
CA GLU A 11 26.30 16.79 8.59
C GLU A 11 27.71 16.87 7.99
N GLY A 12 28.13 15.84 7.21
CA GLY A 12 29.41 15.79 6.53
C GLY A 12 29.48 16.62 5.23
N ALA A 13 28.32 17.12 4.75
CA ALA A 13 28.22 17.78 3.44
C ALA A 13 28.38 19.30 3.48
N GLY A 14 28.55 19.93 4.65
CA GLY A 14 28.52 21.38 4.80
C GLY A 14 29.55 22.18 4.00
N LYS A 15 30.66 21.57 3.54
CA LYS A 15 31.66 22.18 2.68
C LYS A 15 31.48 21.88 1.19
N LYS A 16 30.57 20.94 0.84
CA LYS A 16 30.33 20.52 -0.54
C LYS A 16 29.31 21.44 -1.20
N LYS A 17 29.62 21.93 -2.40
CA LYS A 17 28.67 22.75 -3.16
C LYS A 17 27.46 21.93 -3.58
N VAL A 18 26.26 22.47 -3.47
CA VAL A 18 24.98 21.81 -3.80
C VAL A 18 24.96 21.26 -5.24
N LYS A 19 25.64 21.92 -6.19
CA LYS A 19 25.76 21.42 -7.58
C LYS A 19 26.43 20.05 -7.70
N HIS A 20 27.16 19.63 -6.67
CA HIS A 20 27.81 18.30 -6.61
C HIS A 20 27.06 17.30 -5.75
N PHE A 21 25.85 17.64 -5.26
CA PHE A 21 25.04 16.71 -4.50
C PHE A 21 24.42 15.65 -5.42
N SER A 22 24.31 14.43 -4.92
CA SER A 22 23.48 13.40 -5.53
C SER A 22 21.99 13.83 -5.47
N LEU A 23 21.12 13.14 -6.18
CA LEU A 23 19.69 13.39 -6.11
C LEU A 23 19.17 13.24 -4.68
N GLY A 24 19.50 12.14 -3.99
CA GLY A 24 19.11 11.92 -2.60
C GLY A 24 19.65 12.98 -1.63
N MET A 25 20.88 13.48 -1.84
CA MET A 25 21.38 14.60 -1.05
C MET A 25 20.58 15.89 -1.30
N ARG A 26 20.14 16.15 -2.54
CA ARG A 26 19.30 17.32 -2.86
C ARG A 26 17.91 17.18 -2.23
N GLN A 27 17.30 15.98 -2.28
CA GLN A 27 16.02 15.71 -1.62
C GLN A 27 16.11 15.96 -0.12
N ARG A 28 17.11 15.37 0.55
CA ARG A 28 17.33 15.58 2.00
C ARG A 28 17.60 17.06 2.35
N LEU A 29 18.31 17.79 1.51
CA LEU A 29 18.50 19.23 1.70
C LEU A 29 17.18 20.00 1.56
N GLY A 30 16.33 19.63 0.58
CA GLY A 30 14.98 20.20 0.42
C GLY A 30 14.12 20.01 1.66
N ILE A 31 14.12 18.79 2.22
CA ILE A 31 13.43 18.49 3.49
C ILE A 31 14.02 19.34 4.64
N ALA A 32 15.35 19.47 4.73
CA ALA A 32 15.96 20.31 5.77
C ALA A 32 15.56 21.80 5.65
N VAL A 33 15.42 22.30 4.43
CA VAL A 33 14.93 23.68 4.18
C VAL A 33 13.48 23.83 4.63
N ALA A 34 12.62 22.87 4.28
CA ALA A 34 11.22 22.88 4.70
C ALA A 34 11.06 22.80 6.25
N LEU A 35 11.97 22.10 6.93
CA LEU A 35 11.99 21.98 8.38
C LEU A 35 12.53 23.22 9.11
N ALA A 36 13.12 24.20 8.40
CA ALA A 36 13.77 25.35 9.02
C ALA A 36 12.80 26.25 9.82
N GLY A 37 11.52 26.20 9.51
CA GLY A 37 10.45 26.94 10.22
C GLY A 37 9.82 26.18 11.38
N ASN A 38 10.31 25.00 11.77
CA ASN A 38 9.70 24.09 12.74
C ASN A 38 8.20 23.86 12.45
N PRO A 39 7.84 23.33 11.28
CA PRO A 39 6.45 23.13 10.87
C PRO A 39 5.81 21.98 11.64
N ASP A 40 4.50 22.09 11.93
CA ASP A 40 3.67 20.99 12.40
C ASP A 40 3.21 20.06 11.25
N LEU A 41 3.19 20.60 10.03
CA LEU A 41 2.81 19.90 8.79
C LEU A 41 3.89 20.07 7.72
N LEU A 42 4.33 18.96 7.16
CA LEU A 42 5.29 18.90 6.05
C LEU A 42 4.59 18.30 4.83
N VAL A 43 4.65 19.00 3.68
CA VAL A 43 4.11 18.51 2.41
C VAL A 43 5.27 18.15 1.49
N LEU A 44 5.32 16.91 1.03
CA LEU A 44 6.35 16.36 0.18
C LEU A 44 5.74 15.85 -1.13
N ASP A 45 6.14 16.46 -2.22
CA ASP A 45 5.72 16.05 -3.56
C ASP A 45 6.78 15.12 -4.16
N GLU A 46 6.38 13.85 -4.42
CA GLU A 46 7.22 12.81 -5.00
C GLU A 46 8.61 12.67 -4.36
N PRO A 47 8.74 12.56 -3.00
CA PRO A 47 10.02 12.69 -2.32
C PRO A 47 11.02 11.57 -2.63
N VAL A 48 10.56 10.44 -3.16
CA VAL A 48 11.40 9.26 -3.47
C VAL A 48 11.64 9.09 -4.97
N ASN A 49 11.03 9.92 -5.81
CA ASN A 49 11.07 9.75 -7.25
C ASN A 49 12.51 9.88 -7.79
N GLY A 50 12.93 8.89 -8.61
CA GLY A 50 14.24 8.85 -9.25
C GLY A 50 15.41 8.52 -8.33
N LEU A 51 15.15 8.13 -7.07
CA LEU A 51 16.18 7.64 -6.16
C LEU A 51 16.50 6.18 -6.44
N ASP A 52 17.71 5.79 -6.09
CA ASP A 52 18.10 4.39 -6.01
C ASP A 52 17.44 3.70 -4.79
N PRO A 53 17.40 2.37 -4.73
CA PRO A 53 16.73 1.66 -3.62
C PRO A 53 17.23 2.06 -2.23
N GLN A 54 18.52 2.34 -2.10
CA GLN A 54 19.09 2.79 -0.84
C GLN A 54 18.59 4.19 -0.46
N GLY A 55 18.54 5.11 -1.42
CA GLY A 55 18.02 6.47 -1.22
C GLY A 55 16.55 6.49 -0.83
N ILE A 56 15.74 5.59 -1.40
CA ILE A 56 14.33 5.40 -1.04
C ILE A 56 14.20 5.00 0.44
N ILE A 57 14.98 4.01 0.88
CA ILE A 57 14.99 3.56 2.28
C ILE A 57 15.38 4.73 3.21
N GLU A 58 16.42 5.48 2.88
CA GLU A 58 16.90 6.59 3.70
C GLU A 58 15.86 7.73 3.83
N ILE A 59 15.16 8.08 2.74
CA ILE A 59 14.08 9.09 2.79
C ILE A 59 12.89 8.56 3.60
N ARG A 60 12.51 7.29 3.42
CA ARG A 60 11.42 6.67 4.18
C ARG A 60 11.71 6.69 5.68
N GLU A 61 12.90 6.28 6.10
CA GLU A 61 13.30 6.30 7.51
C GLU A 61 13.31 7.73 8.08
N LEU A 62 13.77 8.70 7.30
CA LEU A 62 13.73 10.10 7.69
C LEU A 62 12.29 10.57 7.92
N ILE A 63 11.35 10.27 7.02
CA ILE A 63 9.95 10.65 7.14
C ILE A 63 9.32 10.02 8.39
N LEU A 64 9.55 8.72 8.61
CA LEU A 64 9.06 8.02 9.81
C LEU A 64 9.63 8.63 11.09
N LYS A 65 10.91 9.00 11.09
CA LYS A 65 11.55 9.67 12.22
C LYS A 65 10.93 11.05 12.51
N LEU A 66 10.73 11.87 11.46
CA LEU A 66 10.10 13.18 11.59
C LEU A 66 8.69 13.08 12.21
N ASN A 67 7.92 12.08 11.79
CA ASN A 67 6.59 11.86 12.34
C ASN A 67 6.65 11.34 13.79
N ARG A 68 7.41 10.27 14.06
CA ARG A 68 7.38 9.57 15.35
C ARG A 68 8.12 10.32 16.46
N GLU A 69 9.29 10.90 16.16
CA GLU A 69 10.15 11.53 17.15
C GLU A 69 9.92 13.04 17.27
N HIS A 70 9.50 13.68 16.18
CA HIS A 70 9.30 15.14 16.15
C HIS A 70 7.82 15.55 16.08
N GLY A 71 6.88 14.59 15.99
CA GLY A 71 5.45 14.86 15.97
C GLY A 71 4.94 15.59 14.72
N ILE A 72 5.73 15.62 13.64
CA ILE A 72 5.39 16.33 12.41
C ILE A 72 4.39 15.49 11.60
N THR A 73 3.25 16.07 11.24
CA THR A 73 2.34 15.46 10.27
C THR A 73 2.95 15.57 8.88
N VAL A 74 2.99 14.47 8.13
CA VAL A 74 3.59 14.47 6.78
C VAL A 74 2.53 14.08 5.75
N LEU A 75 2.30 14.95 4.78
CA LEU A 75 1.50 14.70 3.59
C LEU A 75 2.44 14.40 2.43
N ILE A 76 2.25 13.26 1.77
CA ILE A 76 3.13 12.79 0.69
C ILE A 76 2.30 12.51 -0.54
N SER A 77 2.73 13.03 -1.71
CA SER A 77 2.27 12.52 -2.99
C SER A 77 3.25 11.46 -3.49
N SER A 78 2.77 10.41 -4.11
CA SER A 78 3.58 9.43 -4.84
C SER A 78 2.73 8.64 -5.82
N HIS A 79 3.35 8.22 -6.91
CA HIS A 79 2.81 7.23 -7.84
C HIS A 79 3.39 5.83 -7.60
N ILE A 80 4.31 5.68 -6.63
CA ILE A 80 4.91 4.40 -6.23
C ILE A 80 4.13 3.88 -5.02
N LEU A 81 3.09 3.10 -5.28
CA LEU A 81 2.12 2.66 -4.28
C LEU A 81 2.75 1.77 -3.20
N ASP A 82 3.70 0.91 -3.57
CA ASP A 82 4.45 0.06 -2.65
C ASP A 82 5.22 0.85 -1.58
N GLU A 83 5.76 2.02 -1.94
CA GLU A 83 6.47 2.86 -0.97
C GLU A 83 5.49 3.56 -0.04
N LEU A 84 4.32 3.97 -0.54
CA LEU A 84 3.27 4.54 0.30
C LEU A 84 2.75 3.53 1.31
N SER A 85 2.60 2.26 0.93
CA SER A 85 2.09 1.20 1.82
C SER A 85 2.95 1.00 3.07
N ARG A 86 4.23 1.39 3.01
CA ARG A 86 5.19 1.29 4.11
C ARG A 86 5.26 2.53 4.99
N LEU A 87 4.63 3.63 4.58
CA LEU A 87 4.71 4.94 5.22
C LEU A 87 3.35 5.42 5.74
N ALA A 88 2.34 5.33 4.89
CA ALA A 88 1.09 6.01 5.09
C ALA A 88 0.24 5.36 6.19
N THR A 89 -0.42 6.18 6.99
CA THR A 89 -1.47 5.78 7.92
C THR A 89 -2.86 6.00 7.33
N HIS A 90 -2.97 6.93 6.36
CA HIS A 90 -4.18 7.28 5.63
C HIS A 90 -3.84 7.53 4.17
N TYR A 91 -4.76 7.21 3.28
CA TYR A 91 -4.65 7.41 1.85
C TYR A 91 -5.76 8.32 1.35
N GLY A 92 -5.39 9.25 0.47
CA GLY A 92 -6.31 10.02 -0.33
C GLY A 92 -6.09 9.71 -1.81
N PHE A 93 -7.11 9.23 -2.50
CA PHE A 93 -7.07 8.96 -3.93
C PHE A 93 -7.65 10.14 -4.67
N ILE A 94 -6.89 10.67 -5.64
CA ILE A 94 -7.26 11.85 -6.43
C ILE A 94 -7.29 11.45 -7.90
N ASP A 95 -8.39 11.74 -8.58
CA ASP A 95 -8.52 11.65 -10.02
C ASP A 95 -9.22 12.89 -10.58
N GLY A 96 -8.76 13.38 -11.74
CA GLY A 96 -9.33 14.58 -12.37
C GLY A 96 -9.33 15.84 -11.47
N GLY A 97 -8.43 15.91 -10.48
CA GLY A 97 -8.35 17.03 -9.53
C GLY A 97 -9.34 16.95 -8.37
N CYS A 98 -10.11 15.87 -8.26
CA CYS A 98 -11.06 15.62 -7.18
C CYS A 98 -10.60 14.50 -6.27
N MET A 99 -10.84 14.64 -4.95
CA MET A 99 -10.68 13.55 -4.00
C MET A 99 -11.81 12.55 -4.20
N ILE A 100 -11.48 11.33 -4.70
CA ILE A 100 -12.48 10.29 -4.97
C ILE A 100 -12.67 9.35 -3.77
N LYS A 101 -11.64 9.17 -2.97
CA LYS A 101 -11.70 8.30 -1.79
C LYS A 101 -10.66 8.70 -0.76
N GLU A 102 -11.07 8.63 0.52
CA GLU A 102 -10.18 8.66 1.66
C GLU A 102 -10.37 7.37 2.46
N ILE A 103 -9.27 6.75 2.92
CA ILE A 103 -9.30 5.46 3.61
C ILE A 103 -8.09 5.35 4.55
N SER A 104 -8.26 4.73 5.71
CA SER A 104 -7.13 4.41 6.58
C SER A 104 -6.30 3.25 6.02
N ALA A 105 -5.01 3.19 6.38
CA ALA A 105 -4.15 2.07 6.01
C ALA A 105 -4.71 0.73 6.50
N GLN A 106 -5.25 0.70 7.72
CA GLN A 106 -5.85 -0.50 8.30
C GLN A 106 -7.07 -1.00 7.51
N GLU A 107 -7.95 -0.08 7.11
CA GLU A 107 -9.12 -0.44 6.29
C GLU A 107 -8.69 -0.89 4.89
N LEU A 108 -7.71 -0.21 4.28
CA LEU A 108 -7.17 -0.58 2.98
C LEU A 108 -6.51 -1.96 3.03
N GLU A 109 -5.67 -2.23 4.05
CA GLU A 109 -5.03 -3.53 4.24
C GLU A 109 -6.06 -4.65 4.44
N SER A 110 -7.18 -4.36 5.11
CA SER A 110 -8.28 -5.33 5.25
C SER A 110 -8.95 -5.67 3.93
N ARG A 111 -8.96 -4.75 2.97
CA ARG A 111 -9.50 -4.93 1.61
C ARG A 111 -8.48 -5.55 0.66
N CYS A 112 -7.21 -5.19 0.79
CA CYS A 112 -6.09 -5.69 -0.04
C CYS A 112 -5.49 -7.00 0.50
N ARG A 113 -6.28 -7.86 1.13
CA ARG A 113 -5.79 -9.16 1.61
C ARG A 113 -5.59 -10.11 0.45
N LYS A 114 -4.43 -10.75 0.43
CA LYS A 114 -4.20 -11.90 -0.45
C LYS A 114 -5.20 -12.99 -0.13
N CYS A 115 -5.93 -13.43 -1.13
CA CYS A 115 -6.89 -14.51 -1.01
C CYS A 115 -6.83 -15.43 -2.24
N ILE A 116 -7.44 -16.58 -2.11
CA ILE A 116 -7.72 -17.47 -3.23
C ILE A 116 -9.18 -17.25 -3.60
N ARG A 117 -9.46 -16.67 -4.76
CA ARG A 117 -10.82 -16.54 -5.27
C ARG A 117 -11.24 -17.82 -5.96
N ALA A 118 -12.26 -18.48 -5.41
CA ALA A 118 -12.88 -19.67 -5.96
C ALA A 118 -14.22 -19.32 -6.61
N SER A 119 -14.41 -19.74 -7.88
CA SER A 119 -15.70 -19.66 -8.57
C SER A 119 -16.29 -21.08 -8.69
N VAL A 120 -17.52 -21.26 -8.23
CA VAL A 120 -18.15 -22.58 -8.05
C VAL A 120 -19.62 -22.55 -8.44
N SER A 121 -20.22 -23.73 -8.63
CA SER A 121 -21.65 -23.86 -8.92
C SER A 121 -22.54 -23.63 -7.69
N SER A 122 -21.99 -23.67 -6.47
CA SER A 122 -22.73 -23.47 -5.20
C SER A 122 -21.80 -22.98 -4.12
N THR A 123 -21.95 -21.72 -3.74
CA THR A 123 -21.23 -21.14 -2.60
C THR A 123 -21.63 -21.74 -1.26
N GLY A 124 -22.87 -22.25 -1.15
CA GLY A 124 -23.30 -22.99 0.04
C GLY A 124 -22.55 -24.32 0.25
N ALA A 125 -22.22 -25.04 -0.84
CA ALA A 125 -21.37 -26.22 -0.75
C ALA A 125 -19.92 -25.84 -0.42
N LEU A 126 -19.42 -24.76 -1.04
CA LEU A 126 -18.08 -24.22 -0.78
C LEU A 126 -17.94 -23.84 0.70
N ALA A 127 -18.92 -23.12 1.27
CA ALA A 127 -18.92 -22.71 2.66
C ALA A 127 -18.81 -23.91 3.61
N ARG A 128 -19.64 -24.95 3.41
CA ARG A 128 -19.56 -26.18 4.25
C ARG A 128 -18.20 -26.86 4.20
N VAL A 129 -17.60 -26.92 3.01
CA VAL A 129 -16.26 -27.52 2.83
C VAL A 129 -15.21 -26.68 3.54
N LEU A 130 -15.26 -25.36 3.40
CA LEU A 130 -14.30 -24.44 4.05
C LEU A 130 -14.44 -24.44 5.57
N ASP A 131 -15.67 -24.49 6.08
CA ASP A 131 -15.93 -24.65 7.53
C ASP A 131 -15.32 -25.96 8.06
N ALA A 132 -15.51 -27.06 7.33
CA ALA A 132 -14.91 -28.35 7.70
C ALA A 132 -13.38 -28.35 7.65
N MET A 133 -12.77 -27.53 6.76
CA MET A 133 -11.32 -27.35 6.66
C MET A 133 -10.78 -26.32 7.67
N GLY A 134 -11.64 -25.60 8.37
CA GLY A 134 -11.24 -24.52 9.29
C GLY A 134 -10.67 -23.30 8.58
N ALA A 135 -10.98 -23.10 7.31
CA ALA A 135 -10.49 -21.99 6.51
C ALA A 135 -11.36 -20.73 6.71
N ALA A 136 -10.73 -19.57 6.82
CA ALA A 136 -11.47 -18.31 6.81
C ALA A 136 -11.85 -17.92 5.38
N TYR A 137 -13.08 -17.45 5.18
CA TYR A 137 -13.56 -17.03 3.86
C TYR A 137 -14.59 -15.92 3.93
N SER A 138 -14.85 -15.30 2.78
CA SER A 138 -15.93 -14.33 2.58
C SER A 138 -16.66 -14.65 1.28
N ILE A 139 -17.98 -14.67 1.31
CA ILE A 139 -18.80 -14.82 0.10
C ILE A 139 -18.82 -13.49 -0.65
N VAL A 140 -18.43 -13.52 -1.91
CA VAL A 140 -18.41 -12.34 -2.81
C VAL A 140 -19.77 -12.19 -3.51
N ASP A 141 -20.27 -13.30 -4.09
CA ASP A 141 -21.56 -13.37 -4.76
C ASP A 141 -22.09 -14.81 -4.74
N ASP A 142 -23.17 -15.11 -5.47
CA ASP A 142 -23.82 -16.44 -5.52
C ASP A 142 -22.93 -17.56 -6.08
N SER A 143 -21.81 -17.19 -6.74
CA SER A 143 -20.91 -18.12 -7.43
C SER A 143 -19.45 -18.00 -7.01
N GLN A 144 -19.08 -16.99 -6.21
CA GLN A 144 -17.69 -16.68 -5.87
C GLN A 144 -17.50 -16.48 -4.37
N ALA A 145 -16.36 -16.95 -3.87
CA ALA A 145 -15.90 -16.67 -2.51
C ALA A 145 -14.39 -16.46 -2.49
N ASP A 146 -13.96 -15.60 -1.59
CA ASP A 146 -12.57 -15.32 -1.26
C ASP A 146 -12.16 -16.13 -0.04
N ILE A 147 -11.09 -16.90 -0.18
CA ILE A 147 -10.56 -17.83 0.84
C ILE A 147 -9.26 -17.24 1.34
N TYR A 148 -9.15 -17.05 2.66
CA TYR A 148 -8.00 -16.45 3.30
C TYR A 148 -7.12 -17.50 3.97
N GLY A 149 -5.80 -17.31 3.89
CA GLY A 149 -4.83 -18.23 4.46
C GLY A 149 -4.38 -19.32 3.49
N GLU A 150 -3.60 -20.24 4.01
CA GLU A 150 -3.05 -21.35 3.21
C GLU A 150 -4.09 -22.48 3.10
N VAL A 151 -4.60 -22.72 1.90
CA VAL A 151 -5.50 -23.83 1.59
C VAL A 151 -4.87 -24.68 0.49
N GLN A 152 -4.82 -26.00 0.71
CA GLN A 152 -4.38 -26.92 -0.34
C GLN A 152 -5.48 -27.01 -1.41
N ILE A 153 -5.24 -26.40 -2.57
CA ILE A 153 -6.21 -26.31 -3.67
C ILE A 153 -6.70 -27.71 -4.10
N THR A 154 -5.80 -28.70 -4.16
CA THR A 154 -6.18 -30.07 -4.53
C THR A 154 -7.20 -30.65 -3.56
N ALA A 155 -6.97 -30.52 -2.26
CA ALA A 155 -7.88 -31.03 -1.22
C ALA A 155 -9.24 -30.31 -1.26
N LEU A 156 -9.24 -28.99 -1.52
CA LEU A 156 -10.44 -28.18 -1.69
C LEU A 156 -11.28 -28.68 -2.87
N VAL A 157 -10.64 -28.84 -4.04
CA VAL A 157 -11.33 -29.31 -5.28
C VAL A 157 -11.89 -30.72 -5.11
N GLU A 158 -11.15 -31.64 -4.47
CA GLU A 158 -11.63 -32.99 -4.18
C GLU A 158 -12.82 -32.99 -3.24
N ALA A 159 -12.79 -32.19 -2.17
CA ALA A 159 -13.87 -32.07 -1.21
C ALA A 159 -15.13 -31.51 -1.85
N LEU A 160 -15.00 -30.47 -2.69
CA LEU A 160 -16.11 -29.89 -3.46
C LEU A 160 -16.71 -30.89 -4.46
N GLY A 161 -15.86 -31.70 -5.10
CA GLY A 161 -16.32 -32.77 -6.00
C GLY A 161 -17.17 -33.82 -5.28
N ARG A 162 -16.84 -34.18 -4.02
CA ARG A 162 -17.65 -35.10 -3.18
C ARG A 162 -19.00 -34.50 -2.80
N GLU A 163 -19.09 -33.18 -2.66
CA GLU A 163 -20.36 -32.46 -2.40
C GLU A 163 -21.18 -32.23 -3.70
N GLY A 164 -20.71 -32.72 -4.85
CA GLY A 164 -21.36 -32.50 -6.14
C GLY A 164 -21.23 -31.04 -6.65
N CYS A 165 -20.31 -30.28 -6.13
CA CYS A 165 -20.07 -28.89 -6.49
C CYS A 165 -19.02 -28.80 -7.61
N THR A 166 -19.40 -28.16 -8.72
CA THR A 166 -18.46 -27.90 -9.82
C THR A 166 -17.61 -26.68 -9.52
N VAL A 167 -16.30 -26.82 -9.66
CA VAL A 167 -15.34 -25.73 -9.56
C VAL A 167 -15.06 -25.18 -10.96
N TYR A 168 -15.37 -23.90 -11.20
CA TYR A 168 -15.12 -23.24 -12.48
C TYR A 168 -13.72 -22.65 -12.55
N SER A 169 -13.26 -22.05 -11.45
CA SER A 169 -11.90 -21.53 -11.35
C SER A 169 -11.45 -21.40 -9.90
N VAL A 170 -10.14 -21.52 -9.68
CA VAL A 170 -9.46 -21.18 -8.43
C VAL A 170 -8.22 -20.37 -8.83
N LYS A 171 -8.14 -19.13 -8.36
CA LYS A 171 -7.05 -18.21 -8.71
C LYS A 171 -6.56 -17.48 -7.48
N GLU A 172 -5.27 -17.27 -7.39
CA GLU A 172 -4.75 -16.27 -6.46
C GLU A 172 -5.31 -14.91 -6.84
N HIS A 173 -5.91 -14.25 -5.87
CA HIS A 173 -6.44 -12.92 -6.01
C HIS A 173 -5.69 -12.04 -5.00
N ASP A 174 -4.85 -11.20 -5.56
CA ASP A 174 -4.11 -10.19 -4.81
C ASP A 174 -4.76 -8.85 -5.14
N GLU A 175 -5.59 -8.36 -4.26
CA GLU A 175 -6.03 -6.96 -4.33
C GLU A 175 -4.86 -6.10 -3.86
N SER A 176 -3.93 -5.85 -4.79
CA SER A 176 -2.86 -4.89 -4.56
C SER A 176 -3.44 -3.48 -4.46
N LEU A 177 -2.68 -2.57 -3.86
CA LEU A 177 -3.04 -1.15 -3.82
C LEU A 177 -3.28 -0.60 -5.24
N GLU A 178 -2.52 -1.12 -6.23
CA GLU A 178 -2.71 -0.79 -7.64
C GLU A 178 -4.07 -1.25 -8.18
N SER A 179 -4.46 -2.50 -7.87
CA SER A 179 -5.75 -3.05 -8.28
C SER A 179 -6.90 -2.24 -7.68
N PHE A 180 -6.81 -1.92 -6.40
CA PHE A 180 -7.77 -1.08 -5.70
C PHE A 180 -7.88 0.32 -6.33
N TYR A 181 -6.74 0.95 -6.64
CA TYR A 181 -6.73 2.24 -7.34
C TYR A 181 -7.36 2.15 -8.73
N MET A 182 -7.03 1.13 -9.51
CA MET A 182 -7.59 0.94 -10.85
C MET A 182 -9.10 0.71 -10.83
N GLU A 183 -9.62 0.02 -9.83
CA GLU A 183 -11.05 -0.17 -9.62
C GLU A 183 -11.75 1.18 -9.31
N LEU A 184 -11.17 1.98 -8.41
CA LEU A 184 -11.70 3.31 -8.07
C LEU A 184 -11.76 4.24 -9.28
N VAL A 185 -10.72 4.27 -10.11
CA VAL A 185 -10.62 5.16 -11.29
C VAL A 185 -11.39 4.58 -12.50
N GLY A 186 -11.41 3.24 -12.64
CA GLY A 186 -12.06 2.55 -13.75
C GLY A 186 -13.58 2.43 -13.59
N GLY A 187 -14.09 2.34 -12.38
CA GLY A 187 -15.53 2.17 -12.09
C GLY A 187 -16.39 3.40 -12.41
N GLU A 188 -15.82 4.60 -12.43
CA GLU A 188 -16.57 5.85 -12.70
C GLU A 188 -16.64 6.25 -14.18
N ARG A 189 -15.99 5.50 -15.09
CA ARG A 189 -16.01 5.83 -16.54
C ARG A 189 -17.17 5.20 -17.33
N HIS A 190 -18.15 4.59 -16.65
CA HIS A 190 -19.32 3.99 -17.27
C HIS A 190 -20.62 4.72 -16.84
N VAL A 191 -20.66 6.04 -17.00
CA VAL A 191 -21.93 6.79 -17.03
C VAL A 191 -21.91 7.76 -18.21
#